data_6fed2e53b63f8a13cadb1adf39234f96
#
_entry.id   6fed2e53b63f8a13cadb1adf39234f96
#
_cell.length_a   1.000
_cell.length_b   1.000
_cell.length_c   1.000
_cell.angle_alpha   90.00
_cell.angle_beta   90.00
_cell.angle_gamma   90.00
#
_symmetry.space_group_name_H-M   'P 1'
#
loop_
_entity.id
_entity.type
_entity.pdbx_description
1 polymer ?
#
loop_
_entity_poly.entity_id
_entity_poly.type
_entity_poly.pdbx_seq_one_letter_code
_entity_poly.pdbx_strand_id
1 'polypeptide(L)'
;MVVLNKIYTRTGDDGSTALGSGERCPKFALRISAYGTVDETNAQIGVVRVLLGGSDPVLSRRLALIQNDLFDLGADLCVPDRGQKPAYEPLRMTQPQVDRLEAEIDDMNAGLKPLRSFVLPGGAPAAAQLHVARTVSRRAERLMVELAALPGEPVGAAALKYINRLSDYLFVSSRHVNGQGEGDVLWVPGKSR
;
A
#
# COMPACT_ATOMS: atom_id res chain seq x y z
N MET A 1 -1.77 -8.74 23.02
CA MET A 1 -0.66 -7.74 22.92
C MET A 1 0.60 -8.50 22.49
N VAL A 2 1.23 -8.08 21.40
CA VAL A 2 2.49 -8.71 20.94
C VAL A 2 3.62 -8.17 21.82
N VAL A 3 4.40 -9.06 22.44
CA VAL A 3 5.59 -8.70 23.22
C VAL A 3 6.83 -9.16 22.44
N LEU A 4 7.62 -8.21 21.95
CA LEU A 4 8.82 -8.48 21.15
C LEU A 4 10.08 -8.34 22.05
N ASN A 5 10.34 -9.34 22.88
CA ASN A 5 11.50 -9.33 23.78
C ASN A 5 12.82 -9.71 23.07
N LYS A 6 12.72 -10.44 21.95
CA LYS A 6 13.86 -10.89 21.16
C LYS A 6 13.56 -10.68 19.68
N ILE A 7 14.39 -9.88 19.01
CA ILE A 7 14.14 -9.47 17.61
C ILE A 7 14.51 -10.58 16.62
N TYR A 8 15.63 -11.28 16.83
CA TYR A 8 16.05 -12.38 15.97
C TYR A 8 15.82 -13.72 16.65
N THR A 9 15.26 -14.69 15.90
CA THR A 9 14.97 -16.04 16.37
C THR A 9 15.82 -17.10 15.66
N ARG A 10 16.46 -16.75 14.55
CA ARG A 10 17.27 -17.60 13.66
C ARG A 10 16.48 -18.73 12.98
N THR A 11 15.16 -18.79 13.16
CA THR A 11 14.31 -19.85 12.59
C THR A 11 14.13 -19.76 11.09
N GLY A 12 14.56 -18.68 10.46
CA GLY A 12 14.44 -18.42 9.03
C GLY A 12 15.79 -18.40 8.28
N ASP A 13 16.89 -18.79 8.92
CA ASP A 13 18.24 -18.76 8.31
C ASP A 13 18.39 -19.81 7.21
N ASP A 14 17.53 -20.83 7.18
CA ASP A 14 17.43 -21.85 6.14
C ASP A 14 16.69 -21.38 4.86
N GLY A 15 16.27 -20.10 4.79
CA GLY A 15 15.52 -19.55 3.65
C GLY A 15 14.01 -19.80 3.71
N SER A 16 13.50 -20.35 4.82
CA SER A 16 12.06 -20.50 5.05
C SER A 16 11.53 -19.47 6.04
N THR A 17 10.20 -19.29 6.04
CA THR A 17 9.47 -18.43 6.99
C THR A 17 8.15 -19.08 7.36
N ALA A 18 7.52 -18.60 8.44
CA ALA A 18 6.19 -19.04 8.84
C ALA A 18 5.12 -18.01 8.46
N LEU A 19 4.00 -18.48 7.92
CA LEU A 19 2.77 -17.70 7.83
C LEU A 19 2.15 -17.48 9.21
N GLY A 20 1.18 -16.59 9.32
CA GLY A 20 0.44 -16.36 10.57
C GLY A 20 -0.35 -17.58 11.06
N SER A 21 -0.62 -18.55 10.19
CA SER A 21 -1.17 -19.87 10.52
C SER A 21 -0.15 -20.81 11.19
N GLY A 22 1.14 -20.48 11.18
CA GLY A 22 2.24 -21.37 11.57
C GLY A 22 2.77 -22.26 10.45
N GLU A 23 2.12 -22.30 9.29
CA GLU A 23 2.61 -23.02 8.11
C GLU A 23 3.93 -22.43 7.64
N ARG A 24 4.93 -23.28 7.37
CA ARG A 24 6.22 -22.83 6.85
C ARG A 24 6.25 -22.90 5.33
N CYS A 25 6.83 -21.87 4.71
CA CYS A 25 6.99 -21.76 3.27
C CYS A 25 8.35 -21.11 2.92
N PRO A 26 8.83 -21.26 1.69
CA PRO A 26 10.04 -20.57 1.22
C PRO A 26 9.85 -19.04 1.25
N LYS A 27 10.88 -18.30 1.64
CA LYS A 27 10.87 -16.83 1.64
C LYS A 27 10.61 -16.20 0.26
N PHE A 28 10.86 -16.95 -0.82
CA PHE A 28 10.58 -16.52 -2.19
C PHE A 28 9.16 -16.88 -2.67
N ALA A 29 8.30 -17.47 -1.83
CA ALA A 29 6.92 -17.74 -2.20
C ALA A 29 6.18 -16.43 -2.56
N LEU A 30 5.26 -16.50 -3.55
CA LEU A 30 4.54 -15.34 -4.06
C LEU A 30 3.77 -14.61 -2.96
N ARG A 31 3.18 -15.34 -2.01
CA ARG A 31 2.48 -14.76 -0.85
C ARG A 31 3.42 -13.92 0.00
N ILE A 32 4.65 -14.39 0.25
CA ILE A 32 5.67 -13.64 0.99
C ILE A 32 6.07 -12.38 0.22
N SER A 33 6.25 -12.50 -1.10
CA SER A 33 6.55 -11.35 -1.97
C SER A 33 5.42 -10.32 -1.98
N ALA A 34 4.17 -10.76 -1.97
CA ALA A 34 3.00 -9.89 -1.95
C ALA A 34 2.95 -9.05 -0.66
N TYR A 35 2.90 -9.67 0.51
CA TYR A 35 2.82 -8.89 1.75
C TYR A 35 4.14 -8.17 2.10
N GLY A 36 5.29 -8.67 1.67
CA GLY A 36 6.55 -7.95 1.79
C GLY A 36 6.56 -6.65 0.96
N THR A 37 5.91 -6.65 -0.21
CA THR A 37 5.77 -5.44 -1.01
C THR A 37 4.71 -4.48 -0.45
N VAL A 38 3.68 -5.01 0.25
CA VAL A 38 2.76 -4.18 1.06
C VAL A 38 3.52 -3.48 2.18
N ASP A 39 4.42 -4.17 2.87
CA ASP A 39 5.26 -3.58 3.92
C ASP A 39 6.23 -2.52 3.35
N GLU A 40 6.83 -2.77 2.17
CA GLU A 40 7.62 -1.76 1.46
C GLU A 40 6.80 -0.51 1.13
N THR A 41 5.54 -0.68 0.68
CA THR A 41 4.61 0.45 0.44
C THR A 41 4.38 1.25 1.72
N ASN A 42 4.19 0.56 2.84
CA ASN A 42 4.00 1.18 4.15
C ASN A 42 5.23 2.00 4.57
N ALA A 43 6.44 1.46 4.39
CA ALA A 43 7.68 2.17 4.67
C ALA A 43 7.83 3.44 3.82
N GLN A 44 7.48 3.38 2.51
CA GLN A 44 7.50 4.56 1.63
C GLN A 44 6.51 5.64 2.10
N ILE A 45 5.32 5.27 2.57
CA ILE A 45 4.36 6.21 3.17
C ILE A 45 4.94 6.85 4.44
N GLY A 46 5.69 6.09 5.24
CA GLY A 46 6.41 6.64 6.38
C GLY A 46 7.37 7.76 5.99
N VAL A 47 8.14 7.59 4.91
CA VAL A 47 9.03 8.62 4.35
C VAL A 47 8.22 9.85 3.90
N VAL A 48 7.08 9.67 3.22
CA VAL A 48 6.20 10.78 2.84
C VAL A 48 5.81 11.61 4.05
N ARG A 49 5.39 10.98 5.14
CA ARG A 49 4.96 11.66 6.37
C ARG A 49 6.09 12.49 6.99
N VAL A 50 7.31 11.98 6.96
CA VAL A 50 8.52 12.75 7.39
C VAL A 50 8.72 13.95 6.49
N LEU A 51 8.64 13.79 5.17
CA LEU A 51 8.83 14.87 4.19
C LEU A 51 7.74 15.94 4.24
N LEU A 52 6.52 15.61 4.68
CA LEU A 52 5.46 16.60 4.94
C LEU A 52 5.82 17.54 6.09
N GLY A 53 6.59 17.08 7.09
CA GLY A 53 7.18 17.94 8.12
C GLY A 53 6.17 18.84 8.87
N GLY A 54 4.89 18.45 8.92
CA GLY A 54 3.82 19.22 9.54
C GLY A 54 3.13 20.22 8.60
N SER A 55 3.55 20.36 7.33
CA SER A 55 2.94 21.27 6.34
C SER A 55 1.48 20.90 6.01
N ASP A 56 1.12 19.62 6.12
CA ASP A 56 -0.24 19.11 5.96
C ASP A 56 -0.59 18.09 7.05
N PRO A 57 -1.08 18.55 8.21
CA PRO A 57 -1.45 17.67 9.31
C PRO A 57 -2.65 16.76 9.00
N VAL A 58 -3.53 17.17 8.08
CA VAL A 58 -4.71 16.37 7.68
C VAL A 58 -4.25 15.17 6.87
N LEU A 59 -3.48 15.40 5.81
CA LEU A 59 -2.94 14.34 4.98
C LEU A 59 -2.02 13.41 5.80
N SER A 60 -1.19 13.96 6.69
CA SER A 60 -0.32 13.15 7.56
C SER A 60 -1.11 12.20 8.46
N ARG A 61 -2.27 12.62 9.02
CA ARG A 61 -3.16 11.74 9.80
C ARG A 61 -3.83 10.68 8.92
N ARG A 62 -4.31 11.04 7.72
CA ARG A 62 -4.88 10.08 6.75
C ARG A 62 -3.86 9.01 6.37
N LEU A 63 -2.62 9.41 6.06
CA LEU A 63 -1.52 8.49 5.76
C LEU A 63 -1.17 7.60 6.96
N ALA A 64 -1.28 8.09 8.21
CA ALA A 64 -1.10 7.25 9.40
C ALA A 64 -2.16 6.16 9.51
N LEU A 65 -3.42 6.44 9.16
CA LEU A 65 -4.48 5.44 9.11
C LEU A 65 -4.20 4.41 8.01
N ILE A 66 -3.77 4.85 6.83
CA ILE A 66 -3.37 3.96 5.73
C ILE A 66 -2.22 3.05 6.14
N GLN A 67 -1.25 3.53 6.91
CA GLN A 67 -0.18 2.68 7.44
C GLN A 67 -0.70 1.56 8.36
N ASN A 68 -1.71 1.83 9.19
CA ASN A 68 -2.38 0.82 9.99
C ASN A 68 -3.14 -0.18 9.10
N ASP A 69 -3.89 0.31 8.11
CA ASP A 69 -4.58 -0.57 7.16
C ASP A 69 -3.62 -1.47 6.38
N LEU A 70 -2.42 -0.99 6.07
CA LEU A 70 -1.41 -1.81 5.38
C LEU A 70 -0.83 -2.91 6.28
N PHE A 71 -0.78 -2.71 7.61
CA PHE A 71 -0.51 -3.77 8.56
C PHE A 71 -1.67 -4.78 8.63
N ASP A 72 -2.92 -4.32 8.62
CA ASP A 72 -4.10 -5.19 8.56
C ASP A 72 -4.11 -6.00 7.25
N LEU A 73 -3.79 -5.36 6.11
CA LEU A 73 -3.66 -6.03 4.81
C LEU A 73 -2.54 -7.08 4.82
N GLY A 74 -1.40 -6.76 5.42
CA GLY A 74 -0.30 -7.71 5.60
C GLY A 74 -0.71 -8.91 6.46
N ALA A 75 -1.46 -8.68 7.56
CA ALA A 75 -2.00 -9.73 8.41
C ALA A 75 -3.05 -10.59 7.68
N ASP A 76 -3.94 -9.98 6.90
CA ASP A 76 -4.92 -10.68 6.06
C ASP A 76 -4.22 -11.63 5.06
N LEU A 77 -3.22 -11.13 4.34
CA LEU A 77 -2.44 -11.91 3.38
C LEU A 77 -1.60 -13.02 4.06
N CYS A 78 -1.13 -12.77 5.29
CA CYS A 78 -0.31 -13.72 6.05
C CYS A 78 -1.11 -14.91 6.61
N VAL A 79 -2.46 -14.83 6.63
CA VAL A 79 -3.37 -15.89 7.11
C VAL A 79 -4.40 -16.20 6.02
N PRO A 80 -4.03 -16.98 4.96
CA PRO A 80 -4.96 -17.32 3.89
C PRO A 80 -6.17 -18.09 4.41
N ASP A 81 -7.37 -17.73 3.94
CA ASP A 81 -8.61 -18.45 4.26
C ASP A 81 -8.75 -19.69 3.38
N ARG A 82 -8.21 -20.80 3.83
CA ARG A 82 -8.30 -22.10 3.15
C ARG A 82 -9.41 -23.00 3.73
N GLY A 83 -10.43 -22.40 4.35
CA GLY A 83 -11.56 -23.12 4.94
C GLY A 83 -11.26 -23.81 6.27
N GLN A 84 -10.08 -23.63 6.84
CA GLN A 84 -9.72 -24.07 8.18
C GLN A 84 -10.04 -22.96 9.18
N LYS A 85 -10.78 -23.27 10.24
CA LYS A 85 -11.09 -22.30 11.29
C LYS A 85 -9.86 -22.10 12.19
N PRO A 86 -9.20 -20.92 12.16
CA PRO A 86 -8.08 -20.65 13.05
C PRO A 86 -8.55 -20.55 14.52
N ALA A 87 -7.60 -20.66 15.46
CA ALA A 87 -7.89 -20.57 16.90
C ALA A 87 -8.31 -19.15 17.34
N TYR A 88 -8.16 -18.15 16.46
CA TYR A 88 -8.55 -16.76 16.67
C TYR A 88 -9.22 -16.21 15.43
N GLU A 89 -9.96 -15.12 15.56
CA GLU A 89 -10.55 -14.43 14.41
C GLU A 89 -9.45 -13.66 13.67
N PRO A 90 -9.12 -14.02 12.41
CA PRO A 90 -8.08 -13.34 11.64
C PRO A 90 -8.54 -11.93 11.25
N LEU A 91 -7.61 -10.99 11.25
CA LEU A 91 -7.85 -9.69 10.63
C LEU A 91 -8.12 -9.86 9.14
N ARG A 92 -9.13 -9.16 8.64
CA ARG A 92 -9.50 -9.12 7.23
C ARG A 92 -9.73 -7.69 6.80
N MET A 93 -9.32 -7.38 5.58
CA MET A 93 -9.69 -6.11 4.96
C MET A 93 -11.20 -6.04 4.75
N THR A 94 -11.78 -4.88 4.99
CA THR A 94 -13.22 -4.64 4.97
C THR A 94 -13.60 -3.58 3.94
N GLN A 95 -14.85 -3.61 3.46
CA GLN A 95 -15.34 -2.61 2.51
C GLN A 95 -15.30 -1.17 3.08
N PRO A 96 -15.61 -0.88 4.36
CA PRO A 96 -15.47 0.47 4.92
C PRO A 96 -14.07 1.09 4.81
N GLN A 97 -12.99 0.29 4.82
CA GLN A 97 -11.63 0.80 4.58
C GLN A 97 -11.45 1.26 3.13
N VAL A 98 -12.05 0.55 2.17
CA VAL A 98 -12.07 0.96 0.75
C VAL A 98 -12.89 2.24 0.56
N ASP A 99 -14.10 2.26 1.12
CA ASP A 99 -15.02 3.41 1.01
C ASP A 99 -14.41 4.69 1.59
N ARG A 100 -13.64 4.56 2.67
CA ARG A 100 -12.89 5.68 3.23
C ARG A 100 -11.85 6.22 2.26
N LEU A 101 -11.05 5.35 1.59
CA LEU A 101 -10.08 5.81 0.58
C LEU A 101 -10.78 6.57 -0.55
N GLU A 102 -11.92 6.05 -1.03
CA GLU A 102 -12.69 6.68 -2.10
C GLU A 102 -13.19 8.07 -1.67
N ALA A 103 -13.76 8.19 -0.49
CA ALA A 103 -14.22 9.47 0.05
C ALA A 103 -13.08 10.49 0.23
N GLU A 104 -11.93 10.06 0.70
CA GLU A 104 -10.76 10.93 0.86
C GLU A 104 -10.12 11.33 -0.48
N ILE A 105 -10.17 10.44 -1.51
CA ILE A 105 -9.79 10.76 -2.89
C ILE A 105 -10.70 11.87 -3.43
N ASP A 106 -12.01 11.70 -3.30
CA ASP A 106 -13.00 12.67 -3.79
C ASP A 106 -12.82 14.04 -3.13
N ASP A 107 -12.61 14.05 -1.81
CA ASP A 107 -12.34 15.28 -1.04
C ASP A 107 -11.11 16.03 -1.56
N MET A 108 -9.98 15.35 -1.75
CA MET A 108 -8.77 15.98 -2.28
C MET A 108 -8.93 16.37 -3.76
N ASN A 109 -9.59 15.53 -4.56
CA ASN A 109 -9.76 15.76 -6.00
C ASN A 109 -10.69 16.92 -6.31
N ALA A 110 -11.62 17.26 -5.41
CA ALA A 110 -12.54 18.40 -5.59
C ALA A 110 -11.81 19.74 -5.74
N GLY A 111 -10.61 19.88 -5.16
CA GLY A 111 -9.75 21.07 -5.30
C GLY A 111 -8.83 21.06 -6.51
N LEU A 112 -8.74 19.93 -7.26
CA LEU A 112 -7.79 19.77 -8.34
C LEU A 112 -8.39 20.13 -9.71
N LYS A 113 -7.62 20.82 -10.55
CA LYS A 113 -8.00 21.04 -11.94
C LYS A 113 -7.90 19.74 -12.75
N PRO A 114 -8.79 19.53 -13.75
CA PRO A 114 -8.71 18.37 -14.65
C PRO A 114 -7.36 18.30 -15.35
N LEU A 115 -6.79 17.09 -15.47
CA LEU A 115 -5.56 16.85 -16.21
C LEU A 115 -5.83 16.81 -17.72
N ARG A 116 -4.89 17.37 -18.49
CA ARG A 116 -4.86 17.30 -19.96
C ARG A 116 -3.66 16.53 -20.49
N SER A 117 -2.81 16.03 -19.62
CA SER A 117 -1.63 15.20 -19.91
C SER A 117 -1.31 14.31 -18.71
N PHE A 118 -0.41 13.33 -18.90
CA PHE A 118 0.15 12.58 -17.77
C PHE A 118 1.08 13.46 -16.93
N VAL A 119 1.14 13.17 -15.63
CA VAL A 119 2.03 13.84 -14.68
C VAL A 119 3.31 13.02 -14.58
N LEU A 120 4.45 13.67 -14.78
CA LEU A 120 5.75 13.08 -14.50
C LEU A 120 6.00 13.05 -12.98
N PRO A 121 6.56 11.97 -12.45
CA PRO A 121 6.95 11.92 -11.04
C PRO A 121 7.94 13.04 -10.71
N GLY A 122 7.55 13.94 -9.79
CA GLY A 122 8.36 15.09 -9.44
C GLY A 122 7.62 16.14 -8.62
N GLY A 123 8.14 17.37 -8.59
CA GLY A 123 7.58 18.48 -7.82
C GLY A 123 8.16 18.55 -6.41
N ALA A 124 7.34 18.84 -5.41
CA ALA A 124 7.75 18.88 -4.01
C ALA A 124 8.32 17.52 -3.56
N PRO A 125 9.26 17.48 -2.60
CA PRO A 125 9.87 16.22 -2.14
C PRO A 125 8.82 15.17 -1.71
N ALA A 126 7.79 15.58 -0.97
CA ALA A 126 6.70 14.70 -0.57
C ALA A 126 5.88 14.20 -1.77
N ALA A 127 5.66 15.02 -2.82
CA ALA A 127 4.98 14.63 -4.04
C ALA A 127 5.79 13.58 -4.82
N ALA A 128 7.08 13.80 -5.01
CA ALA A 128 7.97 12.83 -5.66
C ALA A 128 7.97 11.49 -4.92
N GLN A 129 8.03 11.51 -3.59
CA GLN A 129 7.99 10.30 -2.76
C GLN A 129 6.62 9.60 -2.81
N LEU A 130 5.50 10.33 -2.90
CA LEU A 130 4.17 9.76 -3.13
C LEU A 130 4.10 9.00 -4.46
N HIS A 131 4.75 9.48 -5.51
CA HIS A 131 4.85 8.72 -6.76
C HIS A 131 5.66 7.43 -6.61
N VAL A 132 6.73 7.40 -5.78
CA VAL A 132 7.44 6.16 -5.46
C VAL A 132 6.51 5.20 -4.73
N ALA A 133 5.86 5.64 -3.65
CA ALA A 133 4.90 4.83 -2.90
C ALA A 133 3.79 4.27 -3.81
N ARG A 134 3.25 5.09 -4.73
CA ARG A 134 2.27 4.68 -5.73
C ARG A 134 2.78 3.55 -6.63
N THR A 135 4.00 3.63 -7.13
CA THR A 135 4.54 2.58 -8.02
C THR A 135 4.83 1.29 -7.27
N VAL A 136 5.23 1.37 -6.00
CA VAL A 136 5.41 0.22 -5.12
C VAL A 136 4.07 -0.42 -4.79
N SER A 137 3.03 0.37 -4.44
CA SER A 137 1.68 -0.17 -4.19
C SER A 137 1.11 -0.90 -5.41
N ARG A 138 1.35 -0.40 -6.63
CA ARG A 138 0.98 -1.08 -7.88
C ARG A 138 1.77 -2.37 -8.12
N ARG A 139 3.00 -2.48 -7.63
CA ARG A 139 3.73 -3.76 -7.63
C ARG A 139 3.10 -4.74 -6.65
N ALA A 140 2.74 -4.30 -5.44
CA ALA A 140 2.02 -5.11 -4.47
C ALA A 140 0.69 -5.61 -5.04
N GLU A 141 -0.10 -4.73 -5.67
CA GLU A 141 -1.35 -5.08 -6.36
C GLU A 141 -1.14 -6.21 -7.39
N ARG A 142 -0.14 -6.08 -8.27
CA ARG A 142 0.13 -7.13 -9.28
C ARG A 142 0.48 -8.47 -8.66
N LEU A 143 1.30 -8.49 -7.60
CA LEU A 143 1.63 -9.71 -6.86
C LEU A 143 0.41 -10.31 -6.17
N MET A 144 -0.48 -9.48 -5.61
CA MET A 144 -1.72 -9.94 -4.99
C MET A 144 -2.70 -10.51 -6.03
N VAL A 145 -2.81 -9.90 -7.21
CA VAL A 145 -3.65 -10.40 -8.31
C VAL A 145 -3.09 -11.72 -8.85
N GLU A 146 -1.78 -11.84 -9.04
CA GLU A 146 -1.12 -13.08 -9.44
C GLU A 146 -1.36 -14.18 -8.38
N LEU A 147 -1.21 -13.85 -7.09
CA LEU A 147 -1.48 -14.77 -5.99
C LEU A 147 -2.94 -15.26 -6.00
N ALA A 148 -3.90 -14.35 -6.18
CA ALA A 148 -5.33 -14.68 -6.22
C ALA A 148 -5.71 -15.61 -7.38
N ALA A 149 -4.89 -15.65 -8.44
CA ALA A 149 -5.09 -16.53 -9.59
C ALA A 149 -4.57 -17.96 -9.36
N LEU A 150 -3.78 -18.19 -8.30
CA LEU A 150 -3.22 -19.50 -7.99
C LEU A 150 -4.25 -20.37 -7.25
N PRO A 151 -4.42 -21.65 -7.63
CA PRO A 151 -5.26 -22.58 -6.90
C PRO A 151 -4.84 -22.71 -5.43
N GLY A 152 -5.78 -22.58 -4.50
CA GLY A 152 -5.52 -22.71 -3.07
C GLY A 152 -4.85 -21.51 -2.41
N GLU A 153 -4.71 -20.38 -3.13
CA GLU A 153 -4.13 -19.14 -2.62
C GLU A 153 -5.15 -17.98 -2.57
N PRO A 154 -6.15 -18.06 -1.67
CA PRO A 154 -7.21 -17.05 -1.62
C PRO A 154 -6.67 -15.68 -1.21
N VAL A 155 -7.23 -14.63 -1.84
CA VAL A 155 -7.07 -13.22 -1.49
C VAL A 155 -8.44 -12.58 -1.42
N GLY A 156 -8.75 -11.88 -0.33
CA GLY A 156 -10.04 -11.25 -0.13
C GLY A 156 -10.36 -10.15 -1.16
N ALA A 157 -11.61 -10.06 -1.59
CA ALA A 157 -12.03 -9.05 -2.58
C ALA A 157 -11.81 -7.62 -2.07
N ALA A 158 -12.05 -7.35 -0.79
CA ALA A 158 -11.78 -6.04 -0.18
C ALA A 158 -10.30 -5.70 -0.17
N ALA A 159 -9.41 -6.68 0.04
CA ALA A 159 -7.95 -6.51 -0.02
C ALA A 159 -7.48 -6.07 -1.42
N LEU A 160 -7.99 -6.72 -2.48
CA LEU A 160 -7.67 -6.35 -3.87
C LEU A 160 -8.22 -4.96 -4.23
N LYS A 161 -9.44 -4.63 -3.81
CA LYS A 161 -10.02 -3.29 -4.02
C LYS A 161 -9.20 -2.22 -3.30
N TYR A 162 -8.80 -2.48 -2.05
CA TYR A 162 -8.05 -1.54 -1.23
C TYR A 162 -6.71 -1.19 -1.88
N ILE A 163 -5.90 -2.18 -2.24
CA ILE A 163 -4.57 -1.93 -2.83
C ILE A 163 -4.67 -1.23 -4.20
N ASN A 164 -5.69 -1.54 -5.00
CA ASN A 164 -5.98 -0.84 -6.25
C ASN A 164 -6.30 0.63 -5.98
N ARG A 165 -7.24 0.92 -5.07
CA ARG A 165 -7.68 2.27 -4.72
C ARG A 165 -6.58 3.08 -4.05
N LEU A 166 -5.67 2.43 -3.29
CA LEU A 166 -4.51 3.09 -2.69
C LEU A 166 -3.61 3.74 -3.73
N SER A 167 -3.44 3.14 -4.91
CA SER A 167 -2.64 3.73 -5.97
C SER A 167 -3.22 5.06 -6.47
N ASP A 168 -4.54 5.16 -6.56
CA ASP A 168 -5.24 6.38 -6.96
C ASP A 168 -5.15 7.44 -5.85
N TYR A 169 -5.31 7.01 -4.60
CA TYR A 169 -5.13 7.87 -3.42
C TYR A 169 -3.75 8.54 -3.41
N LEU A 170 -2.69 7.76 -3.60
CA LEU A 170 -1.30 8.27 -3.61
C LEU A 170 -1.05 9.21 -4.79
N PHE A 171 -1.69 8.96 -5.94
CA PHE A 171 -1.62 9.88 -7.07
C PHE A 171 -2.31 11.21 -6.79
N VAL A 172 -3.54 11.19 -6.29
CA VAL A 172 -4.28 12.42 -5.94
C VAL A 172 -3.55 13.19 -4.85
N SER A 173 -3.03 12.49 -3.82
CA SER A 173 -2.21 13.11 -2.76
C SER A 173 -0.95 13.77 -3.33
N SER A 174 -0.29 13.20 -4.33
CA SER A 174 0.90 13.81 -4.93
C SER A 174 0.57 15.15 -5.59
N ARG A 175 -0.56 15.26 -6.26
CA ARG A 175 -1.04 16.51 -6.86
C ARG A 175 -1.47 17.52 -5.81
N HIS A 176 -2.14 17.04 -4.76
CA HIS A 176 -2.56 17.89 -3.63
C HIS A 176 -1.36 18.60 -2.99
N VAL A 177 -0.28 17.87 -2.67
CA VAL A 177 0.93 18.46 -2.06
C VAL A 177 1.78 19.28 -3.04
N ASN A 178 1.53 19.18 -4.34
CA ASN A 178 2.09 20.04 -5.38
C ASN A 178 1.30 21.35 -5.57
N GLY A 179 0.78 21.94 -4.50
CA GLY A 179 0.01 23.18 -4.56
C GLY A 179 -1.29 23.02 -5.35
N GLN A 180 -2.06 21.98 -5.05
CA GLN A 180 -3.31 21.65 -5.74
C GLN A 180 -3.12 21.45 -7.27
N GLY A 181 -1.99 20.83 -7.64
CA GLY A 181 -1.66 20.52 -9.02
C GLY A 181 -0.95 21.64 -9.81
N GLU A 182 -0.78 22.83 -9.24
CA GLU A 182 -0.07 23.94 -9.91
C GLU A 182 1.43 23.64 -10.09
N GLY A 183 2.02 22.83 -9.21
CA GLY A 183 3.39 22.35 -9.29
C GLY A 183 3.58 21.06 -10.07
N ASP A 184 2.53 20.51 -10.70
CA ASP A 184 2.64 19.27 -11.47
C ASP A 184 3.50 19.44 -12.71
N VAL A 185 4.45 18.52 -12.91
CA VAL A 185 5.28 18.46 -14.12
C VAL A 185 4.56 17.60 -15.14
N LEU A 186 4.08 18.22 -16.22
CA LEU A 186 3.31 17.51 -17.23
C LEU A 186 4.21 16.87 -18.30
N TRP A 187 3.85 15.67 -18.72
CA TRP A 187 4.50 14.98 -19.81
C TRP A 187 4.18 15.65 -21.15
N VAL A 188 5.23 15.88 -21.94
CA VAL A 188 5.13 16.36 -23.32
C VAL A 188 5.59 15.25 -24.27
N PRO A 189 4.67 14.65 -25.05
CA PRO A 189 5.02 13.57 -25.98
C PRO A 189 6.11 13.98 -26.95
N GLY A 190 7.16 13.14 -27.05
CA GLY A 190 8.23 13.37 -28.04
C GLY A 190 9.13 14.60 -27.80
N LYS A 191 9.11 15.20 -26.60
CA LYS A 191 9.89 16.42 -26.29
C LYS A 191 11.41 16.30 -26.58
N SER A 192 11.95 15.09 -26.54
CA SER A 192 13.37 14.78 -26.76
C SER A 192 13.68 14.14 -28.11
N ARG A 193 12.74 14.13 -29.04
CA ARG A 193 12.90 13.58 -30.40
C ARG A 193 13.21 14.66 -31.41
#